data_365eab8c80167afcf8a12e26ee75e00d
#
_entry.id   365eab8c80167afcf8a12e26ee75e00d
#
_cell.length_a   1.000
_cell.length_b   1.000
_cell.length_c   1.000
_cell.angle_alpha   90.00
_cell.angle_beta   90.00
_cell.angle_gamma   90.00
#
_symmetry.space_group_name_H-M   'P 1'
#
loop_
_entity.id
_entity.type
_entity.pdbx_description
1 polymer ?
#
loop_
_entity_poly.entity_id
_entity_poly.type
_entity_poly.pdbx_seq_one_letter_code
_entity_poly.pdbx_strand_id
1 'polypeptide(L)'
;MTNIQERIAVQTEDSLAEISKFETKDGVTEYHVIIHATCPEQTFQEQLNAVLNNYYSLLKTTLKGASSVIKRYFLSDAANQYNTLLATVPEVPACACSVVEQAPLDGTKIALWVNLQTEICEENFSHGLYRVKHGAYTHLWGGSATAEQRRKPTRRKGKPVCC
;
A
#
# COMPACT_ATOMS: atom_id res chain seq x y z
N MET A 1 -10.60 -29.98 -1.24
CA MET A 1 -9.31 -29.26 -1.08
C MET A 1 -9.52 -28.18 -0.05
N THR A 2 -8.77 -28.22 1.00
CA THR A 2 -8.85 -27.26 2.10
C THR A 2 -8.25 -25.94 1.62
N ASN A 3 -8.97 -24.84 1.75
CA ASN A 3 -8.37 -23.50 1.60
C ASN A 3 -7.36 -23.35 2.73
N ILE A 4 -6.08 -23.23 2.39
CA ILE A 4 -5.04 -23.06 3.39
C ILE A 4 -5.01 -21.59 3.79
N GLN A 5 -5.39 -21.33 5.02
CA GLN A 5 -5.19 -20.02 5.65
C GLN A 5 -4.03 -20.15 6.64
N GLU A 6 -3.05 -19.29 6.50
CA GLU A 6 -1.88 -19.21 7.37
C GLU A 6 -1.74 -17.79 7.93
N ARG A 7 -1.32 -17.69 9.20
CA ARG A 7 -0.95 -16.43 9.84
C ARG A 7 0.51 -16.43 10.19
N ILE A 8 1.19 -15.36 9.78
CA ILE A 8 2.63 -15.17 9.98
C ILE A 8 2.83 -13.81 10.65
N ALA A 9 3.68 -13.74 11.66
CA ALA A 9 4.11 -12.50 12.28
C ALA A 9 5.62 -12.31 12.09
N VAL A 10 6.02 -11.09 11.67
CA VAL A 10 7.42 -10.73 11.49
C VAL A 10 7.71 -9.48 12.29
N GLN A 11 8.48 -9.65 13.36
CA GLN A 11 8.88 -8.58 14.27
C GLN A 11 10.26 -8.05 13.87
N THR A 12 10.40 -6.74 13.82
CA THR A 12 11.70 -6.04 13.81
C THR A 12 11.89 -5.31 15.14
N GLU A 13 12.95 -4.52 15.28
CA GLU A 13 13.19 -3.74 16.48
C GLU A 13 12.07 -2.71 16.77
N ASP A 14 11.55 -2.09 15.71
CA ASP A 14 10.66 -0.93 15.79
C ASP A 14 9.34 -1.09 14.98
N SER A 15 9.08 -2.28 14.45
CA SER A 15 7.84 -2.58 13.72
C SER A 15 7.43 -4.04 13.82
N LEU A 16 6.13 -4.31 13.65
CA LEU A 16 5.51 -5.63 13.58
C LEU A 16 4.68 -5.75 12.32
N ALA A 17 4.90 -6.77 11.53
CA ALA A 17 4.05 -7.15 10.42
C ALA A 17 3.23 -8.40 10.76
N GLU A 18 1.93 -8.32 10.56
CA GLU A 18 1.00 -9.44 10.67
C GLU A 18 0.47 -9.76 9.28
N ILE A 19 0.66 -11.00 8.85
CA ILE A 19 0.37 -11.47 7.50
C ILE A 19 -0.67 -12.57 7.58
N SER A 20 -1.79 -12.39 6.87
CA SER A 20 -2.75 -13.47 6.60
C SER A 20 -2.59 -13.90 5.15
N LYS A 21 -2.27 -15.17 4.95
CA LYS A 21 -2.09 -15.80 3.64
C LYS A 21 -3.27 -16.68 3.31
N PHE A 22 -3.78 -16.56 2.09
CA PHE A 22 -4.87 -17.38 1.55
C PHE A 22 -4.46 -17.96 0.21
N GLU A 23 -4.59 -19.26 0.04
CA GLU A 23 -4.39 -19.92 -1.24
C GLU A 23 -5.73 -20.29 -1.85
N THR A 24 -5.97 -19.80 -3.07
CA THR A 24 -7.19 -20.12 -3.83
C THR A 24 -7.02 -21.42 -4.60
N LYS A 25 -8.13 -22.01 -5.03
CA LYS A 25 -8.12 -23.24 -5.84
C LYS A 25 -7.45 -23.06 -7.20
N ASP A 26 -7.40 -21.83 -7.70
CA ASP A 26 -6.84 -21.49 -9.01
C ASP A 26 -5.34 -21.19 -8.95
N GLY A 27 -4.70 -21.43 -7.80
CA GLY A 27 -3.26 -21.23 -7.60
C GLY A 27 -2.87 -19.79 -7.25
N VAL A 28 -3.80 -18.86 -7.21
CA VAL A 28 -3.54 -17.48 -6.74
C VAL A 28 -3.37 -17.49 -5.24
N THR A 29 -2.30 -16.88 -4.76
CA THR A 29 -2.11 -16.62 -3.33
C THR A 29 -2.38 -15.14 -3.06
N GLU A 30 -3.20 -14.86 -2.05
CA GLU A 30 -3.48 -13.54 -1.53
C GLU A 30 -2.82 -13.35 -0.17
N TYR A 31 -2.22 -12.18 0.03
CA TYR A 31 -1.65 -11.77 1.30
C TYR A 31 -2.32 -10.49 1.78
N HIS A 32 -2.87 -10.51 2.99
CA HIS A 32 -3.28 -9.32 3.71
C HIS A 32 -2.24 -9.04 4.77
N VAL A 33 -1.58 -7.91 4.65
CA VAL A 33 -0.47 -7.52 5.52
C VAL A 33 -0.83 -6.25 6.26
N ILE A 34 -0.70 -6.26 7.58
CA ILE A 34 -0.77 -5.05 8.41
C ILE A 34 0.59 -4.86 9.06
N ILE A 35 1.18 -3.68 8.89
CA ILE A 35 2.46 -3.33 9.50
C ILE A 35 2.27 -2.15 10.42
N HIS A 36 2.64 -2.33 11.69
CA HIS A 36 2.57 -1.33 12.75
C HIS A 36 3.97 -0.89 13.14
N ALA A 37 4.16 0.39 13.46
CA ALA A 37 5.28 0.81 14.28
C ALA A 37 5.05 0.33 15.72
N THR A 38 6.13 0.07 16.48
CA THR A 38 6.05 -0.43 17.86
C THR A 38 6.63 0.52 18.90
N CYS A 39 7.15 1.66 18.46
CA CYS A 39 7.75 2.69 19.32
C CYS A 39 6.96 4.01 19.22
N PRO A 40 5.91 4.22 20.04
CA PRO A 40 5.03 5.41 19.95
C PRO A 40 5.75 6.74 20.20
N GLU A 41 6.84 6.71 20.95
CA GLU A 41 7.69 7.88 21.29
C GLU A 41 8.49 8.41 20.10
N GLN A 42 8.74 7.59 19.08
CA GLN A 42 9.46 8.01 17.88
C GLN A 42 8.69 9.05 17.08
N THR A 43 9.41 9.84 16.29
CA THR A 43 8.82 10.79 15.35
C THR A 43 8.04 10.06 14.25
N PHE A 44 7.16 10.78 13.56
CA PHE A 44 6.43 10.21 12.41
C PHE A 44 7.39 9.68 11.33
N GLN A 45 8.46 10.40 11.03
CA GLN A 45 9.45 9.98 10.02
C GLN A 45 10.15 8.68 10.40
N GLU A 46 10.52 8.51 11.66
CA GLU A 46 11.16 7.29 12.17
C GLU A 46 10.19 6.11 12.08
N GLN A 47 8.94 6.28 12.53
CA GLN A 47 7.92 5.25 12.45
C GLN A 47 7.57 4.89 10.99
N LEU A 48 7.49 5.88 10.09
CA LEU A 48 7.28 5.65 8.67
C LEU A 48 8.42 4.83 8.06
N ASN A 49 9.67 5.16 8.39
CA ASN A 49 10.84 4.41 7.93
C ASN A 49 10.83 2.97 8.45
N ALA A 50 10.47 2.76 9.72
CA ALA A 50 10.36 1.44 10.32
C ALA A 50 9.33 0.56 9.57
N VAL A 51 8.14 1.10 9.33
CA VAL A 51 7.06 0.42 8.60
C VAL A 51 7.47 0.09 7.16
N LEU A 52 8.06 1.05 6.44
CA LEU A 52 8.48 0.86 5.05
C LEU A 52 9.65 -0.13 4.93
N ASN A 53 10.65 -0.06 5.82
CA ASN A 53 11.78 -0.98 5.82
C ASN A 53 11.32 -2.43 6.05
N ASN A 54 10.40 -2.65 6.98
CA ASN A 54 9.80 -3.97 7.20
C ASN A 54 9.06 -4.42 5.93
N TYR A 55 8.22 -3.58 5.35
CA TYR A 55 7.49 -3.88 4.12
C TYR A 55 8.42 -4.27 2.96
N TYR A 56 9.46 -3.50 2.68
CA TYR A 56 10.40 -3.81 1.60
C TYR A 56 11.24 -5.07 1.87
N SER A 57 11.56 -5.33 3.13
CA SER A 57 12.19 -6.60 3.52
C SER A 57 11.28 -7.80 3.24
N LEU A 58 9.99 -7.68 3.58
CA LEU A 58 8.99 -8.72 3.31
C LEU A 58 8.82 -9.02 1.82
N LEU A 59 8.85 -8.00 0.96
CA LEU A 59 8.77 -8.19 -0.50
C LEU A 59 9.92 -9.03 -1.06
N LYS A 60 11.07 -9.01 -0.40
CA LYS A 60 12.26 -9.80 -0.80
C LYS A 60 12.27 -11.20 -0.19
N THR A 61 11.47 -11.45 0.82
CA THR A 61 11.45 -12.67 1.63
C THR A 61 10.10 -13.36 1.59
N THR A 62 9.29 -13.16 2.61
CA THR A 62 7.99 -13.85 2.82
C THR A 62 6.98 -13.60 1.70
N LEU A 63 6.98 -12.40 1.11
CA LEU A 63 6.06 -11.98 0.04
C LEU A 63 6.69 -12.04 -1.36
N LYS A 64 7.82 -12.72 -1.50
CA LYS A 64 8.52 -12.83 -2.78
C LYS A 64 7.62 -13.45 -3.85
N GLY A 65 7.52 -12.77 -4.99
CA GLY A 65 6.67 -13.20 -6.12
C GLY A 65 5.22 -12.67 -6.06
N ALA A 66 4.84 -11.99 -4.99
CA ALA A 66 3.56 -11.30 -4.90
C ALA A 66 3.70 -9.81 -5.27
N SER A 67 2.68 -9.25 -5.89
CA SER A 67 2.59 -7.83 -6.23
C SER A 67 1.52 -7.13 -5.41
N SER A 68 1.81 -5.93 -4.93
CA SER A 68 0.84 -5.10 -4.22
C SER A 68 -0.27 -4.65 -5.17
N VAL A 69 -1.52 -4.87 -4.79
CA VAL A 69 -2.70 -4.46 -5.57
C VAL A 69 -3.38 -3.25 -4.98
N ILE A 70 -3.34 -3.10 -3.65
CA ILE A 70 -3.81 -1.92 -2.94
C ILE A 70 -2.98 -1.69 -1.68
N LYS A 71 -2.72 -0.43 -1.37
CA LYS A 71 -2.10 0.04 -0.11
C LYS A 71 -3.02 1.03 0.58
N ARG A 72 -3.08 0.97 1.89
CA ARG A 72 -3.77 1.97 2.71
C ARG A 72 -2.90 2.38 3.88
N TYR A 73 -2.63 3.68 3.95
CA TYR A 73 -1.92 4.28 5.07
C TYR A 73 -2.92 4.87 6.05
N PHE A 74 -2.78 4.50 7.31
CA PHE A 74 -3.54 5.07 8.43
C PHE A 74 -2.64 6.05 9.15
N LEU A 75 -3.02 7.32 9.20
CA LEU A 75 -2.25 8.40 9.80
C LEU A 75 -2.97 8.94 11.04
N SER A 76 -2.22 9.25 12.09
CA SER A 76 -2.77 9.88 13.29
C SER A 76 -3.11 11.36 13.09
N ASP A 77 -2.43 12.05 12.17
CA ASP A 77 -2.57 13.47 11.85
C ASP A 77 -2.22 13.69 10.37
N ALA A 78 -3.19 13.51 9.51
CA ALA A 78 -2.97 13.61 8.07
C ALA A 78 -2.56 15.03 7.64
N ALA A 79 -3.04 16.07 8.31
CA ALA A 79 -2.71 17.45 7.97
C ALA A 79 -1.20 17.74 8.05
N ASN A 80 -0.52 17.18 9.06
CA ASN A 80 0.90 17.38 9.28
C ASN A 80 1.80 16.27 8.67
N GLN A 81 1.26 15.06 8.44
CA GLN A 81 2.02 13.88 8.06
C GLN A 81 1.98 13.56 6.56
N TYR A 82 0.93 14.01 5.87
CA TYR A 82 0.68 13.62 4.47
C TYR A 82 1.81 14.01 3.51
N ASN A 83 2.34 15.21 3.62
CA ASN A 83 3.43 15.66 2.74
C ASN A 83 4.72 14.87 2.98
N THR A 84 5.01 14.53 4.22
CA THR A 84 6.16 13.67 4.58
C THR A 84 5.98 12.25 4.02
N LEU A 85 4.76 11.70 4.13
CA LEU A 85 4.43 10.41 3.53
C LEU A 85 4.68 10.42 2.02
N LEU A 86 4.15 11.40 1.29
CA LEU A 86 4.31 11.50 -0.17
C LEU A 86 5.77 11.68 -0.59
N ALA A 87 6.57 12.42 0.20
CA ALA A 87 7.99 12.61 -0.10
C ALA A 87 8.83 11.35 0.14
N THR A 88 8.39 10.46 1.02
CA THR A 88 9.14 9.28 1.44
C THR A 88 8.76 8.03 0.66
N VAL A 89 7.47 7.88 0.30
CA VAL A 89 6.97 6.70 -0.40
C VAL A 89 7.26 6.79 -1.89
N PRO A 90 7.95 5.80 -2.48
CA PRO A 90 8.17 5.78 -3.93
C PRO A 90 6.86 5.64 -4.71
N GLU A 91 6.76 6.32 -5.84
CA GLU A 91 5.58 6.25 -6.72
C GLU A 91 5.43 4.90 -7.45
N VAL A 92 6.48 4.12 -7.49
CA VAL A 92 6.51 2.84 -8.23
C VAL A 92 6.91 1.68 -7.30
N PRO A 93 6.33 0.48 -7.52
CA PRO A 93 5.33 0.17 -8.52
C PRO A 93 3.98 0.79 -8.18
N ALA A 94 3.29 1.31 -9.21
CA ALA A 94 1.97 1.90 -9.05
C ALA A 94 0.94 0.81 -8.72
N CYS A 95 0.13 1.06 -7.68
CA CYS A 95 -1.05 0.26 -7.35
C CYS A 95 -2.12 1.19 -6.78
N ALA A 96 -3.31 0.68 -6.54
CA ALA A 96 -4.32 1.46 -5.83
C ALA A 96 -3.78 1.88 -4.45
N CYS A 97 -3.97 3.14 -4.09
CA CYS A 97 -3.50 3.68 -2.83
C CYS A 97 -4.56 4.58 -2.20
N SER A 98 -4.70 4.50 -0.89
CA SER A 98 -5.51 5.43 -0.10
C SER A 98 -4.78 5.85 1.17
N VAL A 99 -5.05 7.06 1.61
CA VAL A 99 -4.58 7.61 2.88
C VAL A 99 -5.80 7.99 3.71
N VAL A 100 -5.86 7.50 4.94
CA VAL A 100 -6.97 7.71 5.85
C VAL A 100 -6.44 8.33 7.14
N GLU A 101 -7.09 9.39 7.59
CA GLU A 101 -6.84 9.92 8.93
C GLU A 101 -7.60 9.05 9.94
N GLN A 102 -6.87 8.15 10.53
CA GLN A 102 -7.31 7.28 11.61
C GLN A 102 -6.10 6.86 12.42
N ALA A 103 -5.99 7.37 13.62
CA ALA A 103 -4.89 7.03 14.51
C ALA A 103 -4.92 5.53 14.87
N PRO A 104 -3.77 4.84 14.78
CA PRO A 104 -3.62 3.50 15.32
C PRO A 104 -3.97 3.46 16.82
N LEU A 105 -4.62 2.39 17.29
CA LEU A 105 -5.11 2.28 18.67
C LEU A 105 -3.99 2.13 19.71
N ASP A 106 -2.80 1.77 19.28
CA ASP A 106 -1.61 1.57 20.13
C ASP A 106 -0.82 2.85 20.43
N GLY A 107 -1.34 4.01 19.99
CA GLY A 107 -0.71 5.31 20.18
C GLY A 107 0.41 5.63 19.20
N THR A 108 0.67 4.77 18.22
CA THR A 108 1.60 5.05 17.13
C THR A 108 1.00 6.03 16.12
N LYS A 109 1.83 6.54 15.22
CA LYS A 109 1.44 7.62 14.29
C LYS A 109 1.06 7.12 12.90
N ILE A 110 1.40 5.86 12.59
CA ILE A 110 1.19 5.26 11.27
C ILE A 110 1.01 3.74 11.37
N ALA A 111 0.12 3.23 10.54
CA ALA A 111 0.04 1.83 10.17
C ALA A 111 -0.13 1.71 8.65
N LEU A 112 0.34 0.62 8.08
CA LEU A 112 0.21 0.29 6.65
C LEU A 112 -0.55 -1.02 6.49
N TRP A 113 -1.65 -1.00 5.74
CA TRP A 113 -2.30 -2.20 5.25
C TRP A 113 -2.03 -2.37 3.76
N VAL A 114 -1.66 -3.59 3.36
CA VAL A 114 -1.38 -3.94 1.96
C VAL A 114 -2.08 -5.26 1.63
N ASN A 115 -2.75 -5.31 0.49
CA ASN A 115 -3.13 -6.56 -0.15
C ASN A 115 -2.17 -6.83 -1.32
N LEU A 116 -1.67 -8.06 -1.37
CA LEU A 116 -0.79 -8.54 -2.44
C LEU A 116 -1.36 -9.82 -3.03
N GLN A 117 -1.12 -10.01 -4.32
CA GLN A 117 -1.56 -11.20 -5.05
C GLN A 117 -0.42 -11.76 -5.92
N THR A 118 -0.43 -13.09 -6.12
CA THR A 118 0.45 -13.78 -7.07
C THR A 118 -0.29 -14.06 -8.38
N GLU A 119 0.39 -14.65 -9.36
CA GLU A 119 -0.17 -15.10 -10.64
C GLU A 119 -0.93 -13.99 -11.40
N ILE A 120 -0.38 -12.78 -11.40
CA ILE A 120 -0.90 -11.66 -12.19
C ILE A 120 -0.37 -11.78 -13.61
N CYS A 121 -1.26 -12.00 -14.59
CA CYS A 121 -0.92 -12.14 -15.99
C CYS A 121 -0.82 -10.80 -16.71
N GLU A 122 -1.70 -9.86 -16.36
CA GLU A 122 -1.75 -8.51 -16.93
C GLU A 122 -2.11 -7.52 -15.84
N GLU A 123 -1.53 -6.33 -15.90
CA GLU A 123 -1.82 -5.22 -15.00
C GLU A 123 -1.97 -3.91 -15.77
N ASN A 124 -2.84 -3.04 -15.28
CA ASN A 124 -3.01 -1.69 -15.81
C ASN A 124 -3.46 -0.73 -14.72
N PHE A 125 -2.79 0.42 -14.64
CA PHE A 125 -3.16 1.49 -13.74
C PHE A 125 -3.59 2.71 -14.53
N SER A 126 -4.86 3.13 -14.36
CA SER A 126 -5.38 4.32 -15.00
C SER A 126 -6.49 4.97 -14.17
N HIS A 127 -6.53 6.30 -14.14
CA HIS A 127 -7.57 7.09 -13.46
C HIS A 127 -7.80 6.71 -11.99
N GLY A 128 -6.73 6.33 -11.27
CA GLY A 128 -6.82 5.90 -9.87
C GLY A 128 -7.34 4.47 -9.66
N LEU A 129 -7.57 3.74 -10.75
CA LEU A 129 -7.95 2.33 -10.73
C LEU A 129 -6.78 1.45 -11.14
N TYR A 130 -6.53 0.41 -10.37
CA TYR A 130 -5.56 -0.62 -10.68
C TYR A 130 -6.30 -1.90 -11.05
N ARG A 131 -6.14 -2.32 -12.29
CA ARG A 131 -6.71 -3.54 -12.82
C ARG A 131 -5.66 -4.63 -12.87
N VAL A 132 -5.93 -5.75 -12.26
CA VAL A 132 -5.09 -6.96 -12.32
C VAL A 132 -5.91 -8.10 -12.89
N LYS A 133 -5.33 -8.81 -13.87
CA LYS A 133 -5.93 -9.98 -14.50
C LYS A 133 -5.19 -11.22 -14.05
N HIS A 134 -5.93 -12.16 -13.57
CA HIS A 134 -5.55 -13.56 -13.39
C HIS A 134 -6.10 -14.37 -14.55
N GLY A 135 -5.71 -15.62 -14.74
CA GLY A 135 -6.13 -16.39 -15.90
C GLY A 135 -7.62 -16.37 -16.18
N ALA A 136 -8.45 -16.62 -15.18
CA ALA A 136 -9.91 -16.77 -15.31
C ALA A 136 -10.72 -15.52 -14.91
N TYR A 137 -10.12 -14.53 -14.23
CA TYR A 137 -10.85 -13.39 -13.68
C TYR A 137 -9.99 -12.12 -13.61
N THR A 138 -10.66 -10.99 -13.44
CA THR A 138 -10.03 -9.68 -13.32
C THR A 138 -10.52 -9.00 -12.05
N HIS A 139 -9.59 -8.46 -11.27
CA HIS A 139 -9.87 -7.61 -10.13
C HIS A 139 -9.63 -6.13 -10.46
N LEU A 140 -10.51 -5.28 -9.95
CA LEU A 140 -10.37 -3.82 -9.98
C LEU A 140 -10.17 -3.32 -8.56
N TRP A 141 -9.10 -2.56 -8.35
CA TRP A 141 -8.77 -1.94 -7.08
C TRP A 141 -8.80 -0.43 -7.20
N GLY A 142 -9.56 0.23 -6.33
CA GLY A 142 -9.69 1.68 -6.30
C GLY A 142 -9.11 2.26 -5.01
N GLY A 143 -8.28 3.29 -5.14
CA GLY A 143 -7.86 4.14 -4.04
C GLY A 143 -8.76 5.38 -3.94
N SER A 144 -9.05 5.87 -2.74
CA SER A 144 -9.67 7.17 -2.56
C SER A 144 -8.63 8.27 -2.67
N ALA A 145 -8.76 9.14 -3.67
CA ALA A 145 -8.03 10.40 -3.68
C ALA A 145 -8.66 11.34 -2.65
N THR A 146 -7.84 12.00 -1.83
CA THR A 146 -8.30 13.12 -1.01
C THR A 146 -8.78 14.27 -1.90
N ALA A 147 -9.65 15.15 -1.38
CA ALA A 147 -10.14 16.31 -2.13
C ALA A 147 -9.02 17.20 -2.71
N GLU A 148 -7.85 17.23 -2.08
CA GLU A 148 -6.67 17.95 -2.56
C GLU A 148 -6.01 17.31 -3.78
N GLN A 149 -5.99 15.98 -3.89
CA GLN A 149 -5.46 15.30 -5.06
C GLN A 149 -6.30 15.55 -6.32
N ARG A 150 -7.59 15.88 -6.17
CA ARG A 150 -8.47 16.25 -7.29
C ARG A 150 -8.18 17.64 -7.84
N ARG A 151 -7.42 18.48 -7.17
CA ARG A 151 -7.15 19.88 -7.51
C ARG A 151 -5.80 20.15 -8.18
N LYS A 152 -5.05 19.14 -8.63
CA LYS A 152 -3.94 19.44 -9.55
C LYS A 152 -4.54 19.97 -10.86
N PRO A 153 -4.43 21.27 -11.18
CA PRO A 153 -4.92 21.77 -12.43
C PRO A 153 -4.09 21.12 -13.53
N THR A 154 -4.74 20.47 -14.46
CA THR A 154 -4.14 20.09 -15.73
C THR A 154 -3.58 21.38 -16.33
N ARG A 155 -2.27 21.52 -16.34
CA ARG A 155 -1.57 22.61 -17.00
C ARG A 155 -1.94 22.53 -18.49
N ARG A 156 -2.96 23.28 -18.91
CA ARG A 156 -3.24 23.48 -20.33
C ARG A 156 -1.95 24.03 -20.94
N LYS A 157 -1.28 23.22 -21.74
CA LYS A 157 -0.23 23.71 -22.63
C LYS A 157 -0.90 24.74 -23.51
N GLY A 158 -0.57 26.02 -23.29
CA GLY A 158 -0.96 27.10 -24.18
C GLY A 158 -0.45 26.78 -25.57
N LYS A 159 -1.33 26.84 -26.55
CA LYS A 159 -0.94 26.81 -27.96
C LYS A 159 0.01 27.99 -28.20
N PRO A 160 1.10 27.81 -28.93
CA PRO A 160 1.89 28.95 -29.37
C PRO A 160 1.02 29.78 -30.33
N VAL A 161 0.89 31.06 -30.00
CA VAL A 161 0.33 32.07 -30.92
C VAL A 161 1.42 32.31 -31.94
N CYS A 162 1.17 31.92 -33.20
CA CYS A 162 1.99 32.36 -34.33
C CYS A 162 1.64 33.85 -34.59
N CYS A 163 2.66 34.71 -34.52
CA CYS A 163 2.75 35.94 -35.30
C CYS A 163 3.62 35.70 -36.50
#